data_f4633d370988f203b9d44b831eedf55d
#
_entry.id   f4633d370988f203b9d44b831eedf55d
#
_cell.length_a   1.000
_cell.length_b   1.000
_cell.length_c   1.000
_cell.angle_alpha   90.00
_cell.angle_beta   90.00
_cell.angle_gamma   90.00
#
_symmetry.space_group_name_H-M   'P 1'
#
loop_
_entity.id
_entity.type
_entity.pdbx_description
1 polymer ?
#
loop_
_entity_poly.entity_id
_entity_poly.type
_entity_poly.pdbx_seq_one_letter_code
_entity_poly.pdbx_strand_id
1 'polypeptide(L)'
;MDFNFTDEERSVSELARKILEDLVTNEQLKTLEANQTEIAADAWKALAEANLLGVAIPENQGGMELGFTALCLLCEEIGRTVAPLPVYASLVLGGLPLAAFGSDRDKSEWLPRVARGQTVITAALSELDSTDPNNPTTRAERTATGYRLTGEKTLVPAGLQADRILVSASTDKGPGLFWILPSAKGVRLEAQTSSDGQAYAYLALQGAQVEDADILGEIDDGSLRWLLERATVARCAMQLGVTERALEMTAEYGRERIQFDVAIGSFQAFHQRAADAYIQIEGIRLTTWEAICKLDAGQEARDLVNVAKFAASDGAAYSAYACQHLHGGVGIDVDYPLHRYFKWSTQIEHELGSAKVQLERLGERIASGEIAAF
;
A
#
# COMPACT_ATOMS: atom_id res chain seq x y z
N MET A 1 14.80 12.92 -16.81
CA MET A 1 14.14 12.63 -15.53
C MET A 1 15.23 12.53 -14.50
N ASP A 2 15.14 13.25 -13.39
CA ASP A 2 16.13 13.15 -12.32
C ASP A 2 15.57 12.16 -11.28
N PHE A 3 16.30 11.09 -11.00
CA PHE A 3 15.96 10.08 -10.00
C PHE A 3 16.74 10.30 -8.68
N ASN A 4 17.35 11.46 -8.49
CA ASN A 4 18.02 11.79 -7.25
C ASN A 4 17.01 12.29 -6.22
N PHE A 5 17.01 11.69 -5.06
CA PHE A 5 16.24 12.19 -3.92
C PHE A 5 16.90 13.41 -3.32
N THR A 6 16.10 14.33 -2.78
CA THR A 6 16.58 15.46 -1.97
C THR A 6 17.21 14.94 -0.67
N ASP A 7 17.91 15.81 0.04
CA ASP A 7 18.50 15.44 1.33
C ASP A 7 17.43 15.17 2.40
N GLU A 8 16.30 15.89 2.35
CA GLU A 8 15.14 15.64 3.20
C GLU A 8 14.50 14.28 2.92
N GLU A 9 14.27 13.94 1.66
CA GLU A 9 13.71 12.64 1.26
C GLU A 9 14.61 11.47 1.69
N ARG A 10 15.93 11.59 1.51
CA ARG A 10 16.89 10.59 2.00
C ARG A 10 16.84 10.45 3.52
N SER A 11 16.76 11.58 4.24
CA SER A 11 16.66 11.59 5.69
C SER A 11 15.40 10.87 6.19
N VAL A 12 14.27 11.00 5.47
CA VAL A 12 13.02 10.25 5.76
C VAL A 12 13.27 8.74 5.66
N SER A 13 13.83 8.27 4.55
CA SER A 13 14.11 6.83 4.35
C SER A 13 15.09 6.30 5.40
N GLU A 14 16.22 6.99 5.62
CA GLU A 14 17.25 6.58 6.58
C GLU A 14 16.72 6.51 8.02
N LEU A 15 15.94 7.52 8.44
CA LEU A 15 15.35 7.56 9.78
C LEU A 15 14.26 6.50 9.94
N ALA A 16 13.40 6.32 8.93
CA ALA A 16 12.37 5.27 8.94
C ALA A 16 13.02 3.89 9.04
N ARG A 17 14.04 3.62 8.21
CA ARG A 17 14.80 2.36 8.24
C ARG A 17 15.34 2.08 9.62
N LYS A 18 16.06 3.04 10.21
CA LYS A 18 16.65 2.88 11.54
C LYS A 18 15.58 2.55 12.60
N ILE A 19 14.48 3.29 12.64
CA ILE A 19 13.41 3.06 13.61
C ILE A 19 12.79 1.67 13.42
N LEU A 20 12.55 1.28 12.17
CA LEU A 20 11.89 0.02 11.87
C LEU A 20 12.81 -1.18 12.08
N GLU A 21 14.09 -1.11 11.72
CA GLU A 21 15.06 -2.17 11.99
C GLU A 21 15.26 -2.40 13.50
N ASP A 22 15.24 -1.34 14.30
CA ASP A 22 15.38 -1.42 15.76
C ASP A 22 14.11 -1.98 16.45
N LEU A 23 12.90 -1.66 15.93
CA LEU A 23 11.63 -1.93 16.61
C LEU A 23 10.75 -3.00 15.93
N VAL A 24 11.14 -3.52 14.75
CA VAL A 24 10.40 -4.55 14.01
C VAL A 24 11.35 -5.71 13.67
N THR A 25 11.96 -6.27 14.69
CA THR A 25 12.85 -7.43 14.56
C THR A 25 12.06 -8.73 14.36
N ASN A 26 12.72 -9.79 13.88
CA ASN A 26 12.10 -11.11 13.73
C ASN A 26 11.46 -11.61 15.05
N GLU A 27 12.12 -11.40 16.19
CA GLU A 27 11.59 -11.82 17.50
C GLU A 27 10.37 -10.99 17.94
N GLN A 28 10.34 -9.70 17.62
CA GLN A 28 9.18 -8.86 17.87
C GLN A 28 8.00 -9.28 16.98
N LEU A 29 8.23 -9.56 15.69
CA LEU A 29 7.19 -10.07 14.78
C LEU A 29 6.62 -11.40 15.27
N LYS A 30 7.44 -12.36 15.72
CA LYS A 30 6.99 -13.60 16.34
C LYS A 30 6.11 -13.35 17.58
N THR A 31 6.51 -12.37 18.40
CA THR A 31 5.76 -12.01 19.60
C THR A 31 4.38 -11.42 19.27
N LEU A 32 4.32 -10.54 18.25
CA LEU A 32 3.06 -9.97 17.76
C LEU A 32 2.13 -11.07 17.22
N GLU A 33 2.66 -11.97 16.41
CA GLU A 33 1.92 -13.10 15.84
C GLU A 33 1.40 -14.04 16.95
N ALA A 34 2.23 -14.41 17.92
CA ALA A 34 1.83 -15.27 19.04
C ALA A 34 0.73 -14.64 19.91
N ASN A 35 0.77 -13.32 20.08
CA ASN A 35 -0.21 -12.57 20.86
C ASN A 35 -1.44 -12.13 20.03
N GLN A 36 -1.46 -12.45 18.72
CA GLN A 36 -2.50 -11.98 17.80
C GLN A 36 -2.64 -10.45 17.82
N THR A 37 -1.50 -9.74 17.97
CA THR A 37 -1.44 -8.28 17.99
C THR A 37 -1.23 -7.78 16.55
N GLU A 38 -2.17 -6.97 16.08
CA GLU A 38 -2.25 -6.56 14.69
C GLU A 38 -1.33 -5.38 14.34
N ILE A 39 -0.86 -4.61 15.33
CA ILE A 39 -0.07 -3.39 15.13
C ILE A 39 1.16 -3.40 16.02
N ALA A 40 2.33 -3.07 15.46
CA ALA A 40 3.56 -2.82 16.19
C ALA A 40 3.53 -1.43 16.85
N ALA A 41 2.86 -1.33 18.01
CA ALA A 41 2.52 -0.06 18.65
C ALA A 41 3.74 0.82 18.99
N ASP A 42 4.85 0.21 19.41
CA ASP A 42 6.09 0.95 19.73
C ASP A 42 6.70 1.58 18.48
N ALA A 43 6.71 0.85 17.37
CA ALA A 43 7.18 1.39 16.08
C ALA A 43 6.25 2.49 15.55
N TRP A 44 4.92 2.32 15.67
CA TRP A 44 3.95 3.36 15.30
C TRP A 44 4.19 4.65 16.08
N LYS A 45 4.36 4.53 17.39
CA LYS A 45 4.66 5.67 18.27
C LYS A 45 5.98 6.34 17.90
N ALA A 46 7.05 5.58 17.67
CA ALA A 46 8.36 6.12 17.29
C ALA A 46 8.31 6.87 15.95
N LEU A 47 7.59 6.34 14.96
CA LEU A 47 7.36 7.04 13.68
C LEU A 47 6.60 8.36 13.89
N ALA A 48 5.59 8.37 14.78
CA ALA A 48 4.84 9.59 15.12
C ALA A 48 5.73 10.63 15.82
N GLU A 49 6.54 10.21 16.80
CA GLU A 49 7.47 11.08 17.53
C GLU A 49 8.55 11.67 16.61
N ALA A 50 8.95 10.93 15.57
CA ALA A 50 9.84 11.39 14.52
C ALA A 50 9.16 12.24 13.42
N ASN A 51 7.85 12.52 13.57
CA ASN A 51 6.98 13.18 12.60
C ASN A 51 6.86 12.49 11.22
N LEU A 52 7.32 11.23 11.08
CA LEU A 52 7.27 10.49 9.82
C LEU A 52 5.84 10.14 9.38
N LEU A 53 4.86 10.11 10.29
CA LEU A 53 3.46 9.97 9.93
C LEU A 53 2.86 11.24 9.32
N GLY A 54 3.54 12.38 9.47
CA GLY A 54 3.18 13.66 8.86
C GLY A 54 3.90 13.96 7.55
N VAL A 55 4.67 13.03 6.99
CA VAL A 55 5.60 13.26 5.87
C VAL A 55 4.96 13.96 4.66
N ALA A 56 3.75 13.57 4.26
CA ALA A 56 3.01 14.15 3.14
C ALA A 56 1.84 15.07 3.57
N ILE A 57 1.70 15.32 4.87
CA ILE A 57 0.67 16.23 5.40
C ILE A 57 1.21 17.67 5.35
N PRO A 58 0.37 18.69 4.97
CA PRO A 58 0.80 20.07 4.93
C PRO A 58 1.33 20.58 6.28
N GLU A 59 2.32 21.47 6.25
CA GLU A 59 2.92 22.06 7.46
C GLU A 59 1.90 22.76 8.36
N ASN A 60 0.96 23.49 7.75
CA ASN A 60 -0.11 24.17 8.50
C ASN A 60 -1.11 23.22 9.17
N GLN A 61 -1.03 21.92 8.89
CA GLN A 61 -1.78 20.83 9.51
C GLN A 61 -0.87 19.94 10.41
N GLY A 62 0.36 20.41 10.69
CA GLY A 62 1.30 19.72 11.56
C GLY A 62 2.13 18.61 10.91
N GLY A 63 2.16 18.55 9.60
CA GLY A 63 3.02 17.66 8.82
C GLY A 63 4.36 18.28 8.41
N MET A 64 5.05 17.60 7.48
CA MET A 64 6.36 18.00 6.93
C MET A 64 6.28 18.54 5.50
N GLU A 65 5.16 18.33 4.80
CA GLU A 65 4.90 18.77 3.41
C GLU A 65 5.96 18.29 2.40
N LEU A 66 6.59 17.14 2.63
CA LEU A 66 7.63 16.57 1.75
C LEU A 66 7.08 15.84 0.52
N GLY A 67 5.75 15.78 0.35
CA GLY A 67 5.11 15.28 -0.85
C GLY A 67 4.95 13.76 -0.91
N PHE A 68 4.50 13.30 -2.08
CA PHE A 68 4.18 11.90 -2.32
C PHE A 68 5.43 11.02 -2.45
N THR A 69 6.52 11.56 -2.99
CA THR A 69 7.82 10.86 -3.10
C THR A 69 8.31 10.41 -1.73
N ALA A 70 8.35 11.30 -0.74
CA ALA A 70 8.79 10.98 0.62
C ALA A 70 7.86 9.96 1.32
N LEU A 71 6.54 10.02 1.06
CA LEU A 71 5.60 9.02 1.55
C LEU A 71 5.85 7.62 0.93
N CYS A 72 6.20 7.56 -0.36
CA CYS A 72 6.55 6.30 -1.02
C CYS A 72 7.86 5.71 -0.49
N LEU A 73 8.86 6.54 -0.14
CA LEU A 73 10.08 6.09 0.54
C LEU A 73 9.76 5.47 1.91
N LEU A 74 8.86 6.09 2.68
CA LEU A 74 8.39 5.49 3.94
C LEU A 74 7.68 4.15 3.68
N CYS A 75 6.83 4.05 2.65
CA CYS A 75 6.18 2.80 2.26
C CYS A 75 7.19 1.71 1.87
N GLU A 76 8.27 2.05 1.18
CA GLU A 76 9.36 1.12 0.83
C GLU A 76 10.01 0.55 2.09
N GLU A 77 10.30 1.37 3.11
CA GLU A 77 10.87 0.92 4.37
C GLU A 77 9.90 0.05 5.20
N ILE A 78 8.59 0.34 5.15
CA ILE A 78 7.55 -0.54 5.72
C ILE A 78 7.58 -1.93 5.05
N GLY A 79 7.68 -1.97 3.73
CA GLY A 79 7.82 -3.22 2.97
C GLY A 79 9.12 -3.96 3.29
N ARG A 80 10.23 -3.24 3.40
CA ARG A 80 11.56 -3.77 3.71
C ARG A 80 11.62 -4.47 5.07
N THR A 81 10.83 -4.04 6.03
CA THR A 81 10.76 -4.64 7.37
C THR A 81 9.53 -5.50 7.61
N VAL A 82 8.65 -5.61 6.61
CA VAL A 82 7.32 -6.25 6.73
C VAL A 82 6.59 -5.82 8.00
N ALA A 83 6.66 -4.52 8.29
CA ALA A 83 6.17 -3.94 9.53
C ALA A 83 4.62 -3.90 9.54
N PRO A 84 3.94 -4.56 10.49
CA PRO A 84 2.49 -4.53 10.60
C PRO A 84 2.03 -3.18 11.18
N LEU A 85 2.02 -2.16 10.32
CA LEU A 85 1.68 -0.77 10.67
C LEU A 85 0.63 -0.22 9.71
N PRO A 86 -0.34 0.57 10.18
CA PRO A 86 -1.39 1.14 9.34
C PRO A 86 -0.92 2.35 8.50
N VAL A 87 0.38 2.41 8.11
CA VAL A 87 0.95 3.50 7.32
C VAL A 87 0.23 3.64 5.98
N TYR A 88 0.09 2.54 5.23
CA TYR A 88 -0.63 2.55 3.96
C TYR A 88 -2.10 2.97 4.13
N ALA A 89 -2.79 2.39 5.11
CA ALA A 89 -4.18 2.72 5.41
C ALA A 89 -4.33 4.21 5.78
N SER A 90 -3.56 4.66 6.77
CA SER A 90 -3.78 5.96 7.37
C SER A 90 -3.21 7.11 6.55
N LEU A 91 -2.03 6.94 5.96
CA LEU A 91 -1.37 8.02 5.23
C LEU A 91 -1.76 8.03 3.75
N VAL A 92 -1.72 6.87 3.07
CA VAL A 92 -1.98 6.81 1.62
C VAL A 92 -3.47 6.82 1.32
N LEU A 93 -4.25 5.95 1.97
CA LEU A 93 -5.67 5.81 1.67
C LEU A 93 -6.55 6.85 2.36
N GLY A 94 -6.13 7.36 3.52
CA GLY A 94 -6.90 8.33 4.31
C GLY A 94 -6.35 9.75 4.25
N GLY A 95 -5.13 9.97 4.74
CA GLY A 95 -4.53 11.30 4.92
C GLY A 95 -4.28 12.04 3.61
N LEU A 96 -3.71 11.34 2.64
CA LEU A 96 -3.36 11.94 1.34
C LEU A 96 -4.59 12.47 0.57
N PRO A 97 -5.67 11.70 0.35
CA PRO A 97 -6.86 12.23 -0.31
C PRO A 97 -7.58 13.28 0.55
N LEU A 98 -7.56 13.16 1.88
CA LEU A 98 -8.11 14.20 2.76
C LEU A 98 -7.34 15.52 2.60
N ALA A 99 -6.02 15.49 2.54
CA ALA A 99 -5.20 16.68 2.31
C ALA A 99 -5.48 17.32 0.94
N ALA A 100 -5.70 16.50 -0.10
CA ALA A 100 -5.97 16.99 -1.45
C ALA A 100 -7.38 17.57 -1.61
N PHE A 101 -8.41 16.84 -1.20
CA PHE A 101 -9.82 17.10 -1.55
C PHE A 101 -10.72 17.42 -0.36
N GLY A 102 -10.24 17.28 0.87
CA GLY A 102 -11.04 17.52 2.07
C GLY A 102 -11.43 19.00 2.23
N SER A 103 -12.52 19.26 2.95
CA SER A 103 -12.89 20.58 3.41
C SER A 103 -11.86 21.12 4.40
N ASP A 104 -11.74 22.46 4.53
CA ASP A 104 -10.84 23.07 5.52
C ASP A 104 -11.16 22.61 6.96
N ARG A 105 -12.43 22.37 7.25
CA ARG A 105 -12.88 21.81 8.52
C ARG A 105 -12.31 20.41 8.75
N ASP A 106 -12.51 19.50 7.79
CA ASP A 106 -12.04 18.11 7.91
C ASP A 106 -10.51 18.05 7.96
N LYS A 107 -9.82 18.84 7.13
CA LYS A 107 -8.35 18.94 7.18
C LYS A 107 -7.86 19.35 8.56
N SER A 108 -8.44 20.42 9.12
CA SER A 108 -8.04 20.95 10.43
C SER A 108 -8.38 20.02 11.60
N GLU A 109 -9.43 19.22 11.47
CA GLU A 109 -9.85 18.26 12.50
C GLU A 109 -9.00 16.99 12.47
N TRP A 110 -8.75 16.42 11.30
CA TRP A 110 -8.22 15.06 11.17
C TRP A 110 -6.73 15.00 10.87
N LEU A 111 -6.19 15.85 9.98
CA LEU A 111 -4.79 15.74 9.56
C LEU A 111 -3.78 15.90 10.70
N PRO A 112 -3.94 16.84 11.66
CA PRO A 112 -3.03 16.93 12.79
C PRO A 112 -3.03 15.69 13.70
N ARG A 113 -4.16 14.98 13.79
CA ARG A 113 -4.29 13.75 14.57
C ARG A 113 -3.64 12.57 13.86
N VAL A 114 -3.79 12.51 12.53
CA VAL A 114 -3.11 11.51 11.68
C VAL A 114 -1.59 11.70 11.77
N ALA A 115 -1.07 12.91 11.60
CA ALA A 115 0.36 13.21 11.69
C ALA A 115 0.98 12.80 13.03
N ARG A 116 0.21 12.86 14.12
CA ARG A 116 0.64 12.44 15.46
C ARG A 116 0.36 10.96 15.77
N GLY A 117 -0.17 10.19 14.82
CA GLY A 117 -0.54 8.79 15.04
C GLY A 117 -1.68 8.57 16.05
N GLN A 118 -2.46 9.60 16.35
CA GLN A 118 -3.56 9.59 17.33
C GLN A 118 -4.87 9.05 16.78
N THR A 119 -4.97 8.93 15.45
CA THR A 119 -6.13 8.42 14.75
C THR A 119 -5.68 7.64 13.53
N VAL A 120 -6.45 6.63 13.17
CA VAL A 120 -6.30 5.86 11.94
C VAL A 120 -7.51 6.16 11.06
N ILE A 121 -7.26 6.59 9.84
CA ILE A 121 -8.28 6.74 8.81
C ILE A 121 -7.89 5.88 7.60
N THR A 122 -8.86 5.29 6.90
CA THR A 122 -8.57 4.37 5.81
C THR A 122 -9.55 4.53 4.66
N ALA A 123 -9.36 3.77 3.56
CA ALA A 123 -10.36 3.68 2.51
C ALA A 123 -10.75 2.22 2.19
N ALA A 124 -12.02 2.05 1.85
CA ALA A 124 -12.64 0.82 1.42
C ALA A 124 -12.90 0.89 -0.10
N LEU A 125 -11.99 0.31 -0.89
CA LEU A 125 -11.96 0.41 -2.34
C LEU A 125 -12.30 -0.91 -3.05
N SER A 126 -11.86 -2.05 -2.50
CA SER A 126 -12.01 -3.38 -3.11
C SER A 126 -13.39 -3.99 -2.85
N GLU A 127 -13.91 -4.72 -3.82
CA GLU A 127 -15.19 -5.45 -3.76
C GLU A 127 -15.00 -6.90 -4.17
N LEU A 128 -15.82 -7.83 -3.65
CA LEU A 128 -15.66 -9.26 -3.91
C LEU A 128 -15.92 -9.61 -5.38
N ASP A 129 -16.92 -8.99 -5.98
CA ASP A 129 -17.40 -9.33 -7.32
C ASP A 129 -16.91 -8.34 -8.41
N SER A 130 -15.97 -7.45 -8.09
CA SER A 130 -15.42 -6.48 -9.04
C SER A 130 -13.90 -6.45 -9.00
N THR A 131 -13.28 -6.49 -10.18
CA THR A 131 -11.83 -6.30 -10.38
C THR A 131 -11.47 -4.87 -10.78
N ASP A 132 -12.48 -4.00 -11.01
CA ASP A 132 -12.26 -2.61 -11.38
C ASP A 132 -12.72 -1.65 -10.28
N PRO A 133 -11.82 -1.16 -9.43
CA PRO A 133 -12.15 -0.23 -8.36
C PRO A 133 -12.53 1.17 -8.86
N ASN A 134 -12.32 1.50 -10.16
CA ASN A 134 -12.79 2.76 -10.75
C ASN A 134 -14.33 2.78 -10.94
N ASN A 135 -14.94 1.60 -11.06
CA ASN A 135 -16.36 1.40 -11.24
C ASN A 135 -16.96 0.60 -10.09
N PRO A 136 -17.08 1.18 -8.88
CA PRO A 136 -17.57 0.46 -7.71
C PRO A 136 -19.02 -0.02 -7.90
N THR A 137 -19.31 -1.24 -7.44
CA THR A 137 -20.67 -1.82 -7.43
C THR A 137 -21.47 -1.38 -6.20
N THR A 138 -20.81 -0.96 -5.13
CA THR A 138 -21.42 -0.28 -3.99
C THR A 138 -22.18 0.97 -4.49
N ARG A 139 -23.44 1.14 -4.09
CA ARG A 139 -24.29 2.22 -4.56
C ARG A 139 -24.49 3.29 -3.51
N ALA A 140 -24.52 4.54 -3.96
CA ALA A 140 -24.88 5.72 -3.20
C ALA A 140 -26.12 6.36 -3.83
N GLU A 141 -27.26 6.20 -3.18
CA GLU A 141 -28.54 6.77 -3.63
C GLU A 141 -28.77 8.13 -3.00
N ARG A 142 -29.07 9.15 -3.79
CA ARG A 142 -29.34 10.51 -3.31
C ARG A 142 -30.54 10.53 -2.36
N THR A 143 -30.40 11.22 -1.24
CA THR A 143 -31.49 11.52 -0.27
C THR A 143 -31.73 13.03 -0.18
N ALA A 144 -32.58 13.47 0.72
CA ALA A 144 -32.83 14.90 0.92
C ALA A 144 -31.63 15.68 1.49
N THR A 145 -30.74 15.00 2.28
CA THR A 145 -29.65 15.65 3.02
C THR A 145 -28.27 15.08 2.70
N GLY A 146 -28.17 14.14 1.75
CA GLY A 146 -26.92 13.47 1.44
C GLY A 146 -27.16 12.21 0.61
N TYR A 147 -26.53 11.11 1.01
CA TYR A 147 -26.62 9.82 0.31
C TYR A 147 -26.89 8.66 1.27
N ARG A 148 -27.42 7.59 0.71
CA ARG A 148 -27.61 6.30 1.39
C ARG A 148 -26.75 5.26 0.68
N LEU A 149 -25.78 4.68 1.42
CA LEU A 149 -24.84 3.71 0.89
C LEU A 149 -25.35 2.29 1.10
N THR A 150 -25.27 1.46 0.05
CA THR A 150 -25.60 0.03 0.09
C THR A 150 -24.61 -0.75 -0.75
N GLY A 151 -24.03 -1.81 -0.18
CA GLY A 151 -23.04 -2.65 -0.84
C GLY A 151 -22.06 -3.27 0.15
N GLU A 152 -20.99 -3.81 -0.38
CA GLU A 152 -20.00 -4.55 0.40
C GLU A 152 -18.58 -4.21 -0.07
N LYS A 153 -17.66 -4.09 0.88
CA LYS A 153 -16.23 -3.92 0.62
C LYS A 153 -15.44 -5.02 1.33
N THR A 154 -14.36 -5.41 0.73
CA THR A 154 -13.49 -6.47 1.25
C THR A 154 -12.06 -5.97 1.40
N LEU A 155 -11.30 -6.63 2.25
CA LEU A 155 -9.89 -6.32 2.51
C LEU A 155 -9.65 -4.83 2.77
N VAL A 156 -10.49 -4.23 3.62
CA VAL A 156 -10.32 -2.84 4.04
C VAL A 156 -9.12 -2.77 5.00
N PRO A 157 -8.00 -2.15 4.60
CA PRO A 157 -6.79 -2.13 5.43
C PRO A 157 -7.05 -1.37 6.74
N ALA A 158 -6.65 -1.96 7.87
CA ALA A 158 -6.86 -1.43 9.22
C ALA A 158 -8.33 -0.99 9.50
N GLY A 159 -9.31 -1.64 8.86
CA GLY A 159 -10.71 -1.19 8.94
C GLY A 159 -11.33 -1.30 10.32
N LEU A 160 -10.89 -2.26 11.16
CA LEU A 160 -11.35 -2.38 12.56
C LEU A 160 -10.71 -1.37 13.51
N GLN A 161 -9.53 -0.85 13.13
CA GLN A 161 -8.78 0.14 13.89
C GLN A 161 -9.11 1.58 13.47
N ALA A 162 -9.83 1.73 12.34
CA ALA A 162 -10.09 3.03 11.74
C ALA A 162 -11.15 3.82 12.55
N ASP A 163 -10.87 5.09 12.77
CA ASP A 163 -11.83 6.06 13.34
C ASP A 163 -12.80 6.59 12.25
N ARG A 164 -12.35 6.56 10.97
CA ARG A 164 -13.16 7.00 9.82
C ARG A 164 -12.75 6.21 8.57
N ILE A 165 -13.71 5.83 7.74
CA ILE A 165 -13.47 5.03 6.53
C ILE A 165 -13.99 5.79 5.32
N LEU A 166 -13.16 5.96 4.30
CA LEU A 166 -13.52 6.52 3.00
C LEU A 166 -14.04 5.40 2.09
N VAL A 167 -15.27 5.49 1.66
CA VAL A 167 -15.92 4.47 0.82
C VAL A 167 -16.08 4.97 -0.60
N SER A 168 -15.61 4.22 -1.59
CA SER A 168 -15.95 4.47 -2.98
C SER A 168 -17.32 3.87 -3.31
N ALA A 169 -18.18 4.66 -3.95
CA ALA A 169 -19.52 4.19 -4.38
C ALA A 169 -19.96 4.87 -5.67
N SER A 170 -20.79 4.18 -6.47
CA SER A 170 -21.40 4.71 -7.68
C SER A 170 -22.67 5.47 -7.36
N THR A 171 -22.83 6.63 -7.97
CA THR A 171 -24.06 7.42 -7.99
C THR A 171 -24.67 7.44 -9.40
N ASP A 172 -25.80 8.09 -9.55
CA ASP A 172 -26.43 8.38 -10.87
C ASP A 172 -25.61 9.35 -11.75
N LYS A 173 -24.61 10.04 -11.14
CA LYS A 173 -23.75 11.02 -11.81
C LYS A 173 -22.31 10.52 -12.04
N GLY A 174 -21.98 9.34 -11.54
CA GLY A 174 -20.61 8.79 -11.57
C GLY A 174 -20.14 8.33 -10.19
N PRO A 175 -18.87 7.90 -10.05
CA PRO A 175 -18.31 7.46 -8.79
C PRO A 175 -18.05 8.65 -7.85
N GLY A 176 -18.17 8.38 -6.54
CA GLY A 176 -17.86 9.35 -5.48
C GLY A 176 -17.15 8.69 -4.30
N LEU A 177 -16.58 9.51 -3.44
CA LEU A 177 -15.91 9.11 -2.21
C LEU A 177 -16.65 9.67 -1.00
N PHE A 178 -17.01 8.79 -0.06
CA PHE A 178 -17.88 9.10 1.06
C PHE A 178 -17.24 8.69 2.39
N TRP A 179 -17.11 9.64 3.31
CA TRP A 179 -16.65 9.35 4.66
C TRP A 179 -17.77 8.73 5.49
N ILE A 180 -17.46 7.62 6.17
CA ILE A 180 -18.36 6.99 7.15
C ILE A 180 -17.66 6.81 8.49
N LEU A 181 -18.43 6.77 9.55
CA LEU A 181 -17.98 6.34 10.86
C LEU A 181 -18.21 4.83 11.00
N PRO A 182 -17.26 4.04 11.52
CA PRO A 182 -17.42 2.60 11.76
C PRO A 182 -18.66 2.26 12.62
N SER A 183 -19.02 3.16 13.54
CA SER A 183 -20.17 3.01 14.46
C SER A 183 -21.50 3.50 13.87
N ALA A 184 -21.53 3.99 12.62
CA ALA A 184 -22.76 4.54 12.03
C ALA A 184 -23.80 3.45 11.81
N LYS A 185 -25.08 3.83 11.92
CA LYS A 185 -26.21 2.92 11.63
C LYS A 185 -26.14 2.42 10.19
N GLY A 186 -26.24 1.09 10.03
CA GLY A 186 -26.17 0.46 8.70
C GLY A 186 -24.73 0.12 8.27
N VAL A 187 -23.74 0.36 9.11
CA VAL A 187 -22.35 -0.05 8.92
C VAL A 187 -22.09 -1.29 9.78
N ARG A 188 -21.49 -2.34 9.20
CA ARG A 188 -21.02 -3.53 9.88
C ARG A 188 -19.62 -3.88 9.41
N LEU A 189 -18.71 -4.05 10.34
CA LEU A 189 -17.34 -4.46 10.12
C LEU A 189 -17.10 -5.84 10.71
N GLU A 190 -16.38 -6.67 9.99
CA GLU A 190 -15.94 -8.00 10.45
C GLU A 190 -14.46 -8.17 10.13
N ALA A 191 -13.71 -8.81 11.02
CA ALA A 191 -12.31 -9.13 10.78
C ALA A 191 -12.15 -10.07 9.57
N GLN A 192 -11.19 -9.77 8.73
CA GLN A 192 -10.75 -10.65 7.65
C GLN A 192 -9.28 -11.02 7.86
N THR A 193 -8.99 -12.30 7.69
CA THR A 193 -7.63 -12.81 7.69
C THR A 193 -7.08 -12.82 6.27
N SER A 194 -5.92 -12.24 6.07
CA SER A 194 -5.18 -12.25 4.83
C SER A 194 -3.92 -13.11 4.93
N SER A 195 -3.34 -13.47 3.78
CA SER A 195 -2.13 -14.31 3.73
C SER A 195 -0.91 -13.66 4.39
N ASP A 196 -0.83 -12.33 4.37
CA ASP A 196 0.27 -11.55 4.96
C ASP A 196 0.14 -11.37 6.49
N GLY A 197 -1.01 -11.73 7.07
CA GLY A 197 -1.26 -11.61 8.50
C GLY A 197 -1.57 -10.18 8.97
N GLN A 198 -1.76 -9.23 8.06
CA GLN A 198 -2.16 -7.86 8.42
C GLN A 198 -3.64 -7.77 8.78
N ALA A 199 -3.98 -6.68 9.48
CA ALA A 199 -5.35 -6.37 9.89
C ALA A 199 -6.19 -5.86 8.71
N TYR A 200 -7.17 -6.64 8.31
CA TYR A 200 -8.16 -6.24 7.30
C TYR A 200 -9.58 -6.40 7.85
N ALA A 201 -10.51 -5.71 7.24
CA ALA A 201 -11.93 -5.86 7.54
C ALA A 201 -12.77 -6.07 6.28
N TYR A 202 -13.82 -6.84 6.43
CA TYR A 202 -14.99 -6.82 5.56
C TYR A 202 -15.94 -5.74 6.06
N LEU A 203 -16.46 -4.93 5.14
CA LEU A 203 -17.40 -3.85 5.42
C LEU A 203 -18.71 -4.09 4.67
N ALA A 204 -19.81 -4.25 5.41
CA ALA A 204 -21.16 -4.28 4.84
C ALA A 204 -21.89 -2.97 5.13
N LEU A 205 -22.51 -2.41 4.08
CA LEU A 205 -23.30 -1.18 4.10
C LEU A 205 -24.75 -1.51 3.81
N GLN A 206 -25.62 -1.33 4.79
CA GLN A 206 -27.05 -1.63 4.72
C GLN A 206 -27.87 -0.36 4.88
N GLY A 207 -27.80 0.52 3.87
CA GLY A 207 -28.46 1.80 3.90
C GLY A 207 -27.81 2.81 4.86
N ALA A 208 -26.48 2.78 4.98
CA ALA A 208 -25.74 3.73 5.81
C ALA A 208 -25.93 5.15 5.29
N GLN A 209 -26.30 6.06 6.18
CA GLN A 209 -26.57 7.47 5.83
C GLN A 209 -25.29 8.28 5.91
N VAL A 210 -25.08 9.12 4.89
CA VAL A 210 -23.95 10.06 4.77
C VAL A 210 -24.50 11.43 4.44
N GLU A 211 -24.04 12.46 5.11
CA GLU A 211 -24.44 13.84 4.81
C GLU A 211 -23.63 14.41 3.64
N ASP A 212 -24.11 15.49 3.02
CA ASP A 212 -23.39 16.17 1.94
C ASP A 212 -22.01 16.66 2.40
N ALA A 213 -21.85 17.00 3.69
CA ALA A 213 -20.58 17.41 4.28
C ALA A 213 -19.54 16.27 4.40
N ASP A 214 -19.97 15.00 4.28
CA ASP A 214 -19.10 13.84 4.35
C ASP A 214 -18.64 13.33 2.97
N ILE A 215 -18.95 14.05 1.90
CA ILE A 215 -18.44 13.77 0.55
C ILE A 215 -17.02 14.32 0.48
N LEU A 216 -16.08 13.49 0.04
CA LEU A 216 -14.72 13.95 -0.23
C LEU A 216 -14.61 14.43 -1.67
N GLY A 217 -14.27 15.69 -1.89
CA GLY A 217 -14.30 16.32 -3.21
C GLY A 217 -15.72 16.49 -3.75
N GLU A 218 -15.89 16.28 -5.06
CA GLU A 218 -17.16 16.27 -5.74
C GLU A 218 -17.44 14.92 -6.41
N ILE A 219 -18.70 14.65 -6.75
CA ILE A 219 -19.05 13.42 -7.46
C ILE A 219 -18.49 13.48 -8.88
N ASP A 220 -17.78 12.42 -9.29
CA ASP A 220 -17.15 12.26 -10.62
C ASP A 220 -16.10 13.33 -10.98
N ASP A 221 -15.44 13.90 -9.98
CA ASP A 221 -14.38 14.92 -10.15
C ASP A 221 -12.99 14.32 -10.45
N GLY A 222 -12.88 13.00 -10.54
CA GLY A 222 -11.63 12.29 -10.73
C GLY A 222 -10.86 11.96 -9.43
N SER A 223 -11.36 12.35 -8.27
CA SER A 223 -10.74 12.08 -6.96
C SER A 223 -10.53 10.59 -6.68
N LEU A 224 -11.48 9.72 -7.08
CA LEU A 224 -11.34 8.28 -6.96
C LEU A 224 -10.16 7.75 -7.79
N ARG A 225 -10.04 8.16 -9.04
CA ARG A 225 -8.91 7.77 -9.91
C ARG A 225 -7.59 8.27 -9.34
N TRP A 226 -7.56 9.53 -8.93
CA TRP A 226 -6.38 10.14 -8.29
C TRP A 226 -5.90 9.34 -7.07
N LEU A 227 -6.85 8.88 -6.23
CA LEU A 227 -6.54 8.03 -5.07
C LEU A 227 -6.05 6.65 -5.51
N LEU A 228 -6.70 6.00 -6.46
CA LEU A 228 -6.34 4.66 -6.92
C LEU A 228 -4.94 4.62 -7.55
N GLU A 229 -4.55 5.63 -8.32
CA GLU A 229 -3.20 5.74 -8.90
C GLU A 229 -2.15 5.81 -7.79
N ARG A 230 -2.33 6.67 -6.80
CA ARG A 230 -1.39 6.82 -5.68
C ARG A 230 -1.36 5.62 -4.76
N ALA A 231 -2.52 5.05 -4.48
CA ALA A 231 -2.63 3.81 -3.71
C ALA A 231 -1.89 2.65 -4.39
N THR A 232 -2.03 2.52 -5.72
CA THR A 232 -1.36 1.48 -6.50
C THR A 232 0.16 1.66 -6.46
N VAL A 233 0.65 2.86 -6.69
CA VAL A 233 2.10 3.14 -6.74
C VAL A 233 2.74 3.02 -5.36
N ALA A 234 2.07 3.44 -4.28
CA ALA A 234 2.55 3.23 -2.92
C ALA A 234 2.66 1.74 -2.56
N ARG A 235 1.74 0.88 -3.07
CA ARG A 235 1.88 -0.58 -2.96
C ARG A 235 3.06 -1.11 -3.77
N CYS A 236 3.35 -0.54 -4.95
CA CYS A 236 4.56 -0.90 -5.71
C CYS A 236 5.84 -0.55 -4.95
N ALA A 237 5.89 0.61 -4.27
CA ALA A 237 7.01 0.99 -3.42
C ALA A 237 7.19 0.01 -2.23
N MET A 238 6.10 -0.38 -1.55
CA MET A 238 6.16 -1.42 -0.52
C MET A 238 6.68 -2.75 -1.08
N GLN A 239 6.21 -3.15 -2.26
CA GLN A 239 6.62 -4.39 -2.94
C GLN A 239 8.12 -4.38 -3.25
N LEU A 240 8.65 -3.22 -3.67
CA LEU A 240 10.08 -3.03 -3.87
C LEU A 240 10.87 -3.34 -2.60
N GLY A 241 10.52 -2.72 -1.48
CA GLY A 241 11.15 -2.97 -0.19
C GLY A 241 11.09 -4.45 0.25
N VAL A 242 9.93 -5.10 0.08
CA VAL A 242 9.75 -6.53 0.37
C VAL A 242 10.70 -7.40 -0.47
N THR A 243 10.75 -7.19 -1.78
CA THR A 243 11.55 -8.04 -2.68
C THR A 243 13.03 -7.80 -2.54
N GLU A 244 13.47 -6.57 -2.31
CA GLU A 244 14.87 -6.24 -2.05
C GLU A 244 15.39 -6.94 -0.80
N ARG A 245 14.68 -6.79 0.31
CA ARG A 245 15.12 -7.41 1.56
C ARG A 245 15.11 -8.94 1.47
N ALA A 246 14.14 -9.53 0.79
CA ALA A 246 14.12 -10.97 0.53
C ALA A 246 15.36 -11.42 -0.26
N LEU A 247 15.77 -10.67 -1.28
CA LEU A 247 16.96 -11.00 -2.06
C LEU A 247 18.27 -10.79 -1.27
N GLU A 248 18.37 -9.73 -0.47
CA GLU A 248 19.51 -9.50 0.44
C GLU A 248 19.69 -10.67 1.41
N MET A 249 18.62 -11.10 2.10
CA MET A 249 18.64 -12.27 2.98
C MET A 249 19.06 -13.54 2.23
N THR A 250 18.61 -13.68 0.98
CA THR A 250 18.99 -14.82 0.12
C THR A 250 20.47 -14.80 -0.20
N ALA A 251 21.03 -13.63 -0.49
CA ALA A 251 22.46 -13.47 -0.76
C ALA A 251 23.31 -13.71 0.51
N GLU A 252 22.85 -13.26 1.68
CA GLU A 252 23.46 -13.54 2.99
C GLU A 252 23.46 -15.05 3.25
N TYR A 253 22.32 -15.71 3.15
CA TYR A 253 22.18 -17.15 3.31
C TYR A 253 23.09 -17.93 2.34
N GLY A 254 23.16 -17.51 1.07
CA GLY A 254 24.03 -18.13 0.07
C GLY A 254 25.52 -18.06 0.41
N ARG A 255 25.96 -17.03 1.13
CA ARG A 255 27.36 -16.87 1.59
C ARG A 255 27.67 -17.72 2.82
N GLU A 256 26.69 -17.91 3.70
CA GLU A 256 26.89 -18.55 5.01
C GLU A 256 26.61 -20.07 4.98
N ARG A 257 25.62 -20.50 4.20
CA ARG A 257 25.21 -21.90 4.16
C ARG A 257 26.22 -22.76 3.42
N ILE A 258 26.81 -23.73 4.12
CA ILE A 258 27.77 -24.67 3.55
C ILE A 258 27.07 -25.99 3.19
N GLN A 259 27.26 -26.46 1.98
CA GLN A 259 26.92 -27.80 1.51
C GLN A 259 27.99 -28.28 0.51
N PHE A 260 28.32 -29.57 0.53
CA PHE A 260 29.39 -30.14 -0.29
C PHE A 260 30.75 -29.40 -0.08
N ASP A 261 31.01 -29.01 1.16
CA ASP A 261 32.23 -28.33 1.62
C ASP A 261 32.44 -26.90 1.05
N VAL A 262 31.44 -26.32 0.44
CA VAL A 262 31.49 -24.95 -0.11
C VAL A 262 30.23 -24.18 0.25
N ALA A 263 30.31 -22.84 0.20
CA ALA A 263 29.14 -21.98 0.32
C ALA A 263 28.18 -22.23 -0.86
N ILE A 264 26.88 -22.39 -0.60
CA ILE A 264 25.90 -22.69 -1.66
C ILE A 264 25.82 -21.57 -2.69
N GLY A 265 26.13 -20.32 -2.31
CA GLY A 265 26.26 -19.19 -3.19
C GLY A 265 27.36 -19.33 -4.25
N SER A 266 28.31 -20.28 -4.12
CA SER A 266 29.32 -20.57 -5.14
C SER A 266 28.80 -21.40 -6.32
N PHE A 267 27.62 -22.00 -6.20
CA PHE A 267 27.04 -22.79 -7.29
C PHE A 267 26.45 -21.90 -8.38
N GLN A 268 26.73 -22.20 -9.65
CA GLN A 268 26.27 -21.42 -10.78
C GLN A 268 24.74 -21.26 -10.83
N ALA A 269 24.00 -22.34 -10.51
CA ALA A 269 22.55 -22.30 -10.47
C ALA A 269 21.99 -21.29 -9.45
N PHE A 270 22.69 -21.11 -8.30
CA PHE A 270 22.35 -20.10 -7.31
C PHE A 270 22.56 -18.68 -7.87
N HIS A 271 23.74 -18.43 -8.46
CA HIS A 271 24.09 -17.13 -9.04
C HIS A 271 23.12 -16.68 -10.12
N GLN A 272 22.81 -17.57 -11.08
CA GLN A 272 21.91 -17.25 -12.17
C GLN A 272 20.52 -16.89 -11.67
N ARG A 273 19.97 -17.69 -10.75
CA ARG A 273 18.64 -17.44 -10.23
C ARG A 273 18.55 -16.17 -9.37
N ALA A 274 19.57 -15.88 -8.58
CA ALA A 274 19.67 -14.64 -7.82
C ALA A 274 19.83 -13.42 -8.73
N ALA A 275 20.60 -13.54 -9.82
CA ALA A 275 20.78 -12.48 -10.81
C ALA A 275 19.47 -12.18 -11.57
N ASP A 276 18.71 -13.21 -11.96
CA ASP A 276 17.39 -13.02 -12.58
C ASP A 276 16.42 -12.30 -11.62
N ALA A 277 16.40 -12.69 -10.34
CA ALA A 277 15.60 -12.01 -9.33
C ALA A 277 16.03 -10.53 -9.17
N TYR A 278 17.33 -10.24 -9.16
CA TYR A 278 17.85 -8.88 -9.11
C TYR A 278 17.37 -8.03 -10.31
N ILE A 279 17.43 -8.60 -11.52
CA ILE A 279 16.94 -7.92 -12.76
C ILE A 279 15.45 -7.57 -12.64
N GLN A 280 14.64 -8.50 -12.11
CA GLN A 280 13.21 -8.25 -11.90
C GLN A 280 12.99 -7.11 -10.89
N ILE A 281 13.73 -7.10 -9.78
CA ILE A 281 13.63 -6.07 -8.74
C ILE A 281 14.05 -4.70 -9.28
N GLU A 282 15.10 -4.62 -10.12
CA GLU A 282 15.47 -3.36 -10.80
C GLU A 282 14.37 -2.89 -11.77
N GLY A 283 13.69 -3.81 -12.43
CA GLY A 283 12.50 -3.50 -13.23
C GLY A 283 11.37 -2.88 -12.39
N ILE A 284 11.09 -3.47 -11.21
CA ILE A 284 10.12 -2.91 -10.24
C ILE A 284 10.57 -1.50 -9.81
N ARG A 285 11.83 -1.34 -9.43
CA ARG A 285 12.39 -0.06 -8.98
C ARG A 285 12.18 1.04 -10.00
N LEU A 286 12.67 0.83 -11.22
CA LEU A 286 12.67 1.85 -12.27
C LEU A 286 11.25 2.28 -12.65
N THR A 287 10.35 1.31 -12.85
CA THR A 287 8.96 1.61 -13.24
C THR A 287 8.17 2.25 -12.12
N THR A 288 8.39 1.84 -10.87
CA THR A 288 7.73 2.42 -9.70
C THR A 288 8.17 3.87 -9.48
N TRP A 289 9.47 4.15 -9.49
CA TRP A 289 9.98 5.51 -9.29
C TRP A 289 9.65 6.43 -10.46
N GLU A 290 9.57 5.93 -11.69
CA GLU A 290 9.06 6.73 -12.80
C GLU A 290 7.61 7.17 -12.58
N ALA A 291 6.73 6.25 -12.16
CA ALA A 291 5.34 6.57 -11.86
C ALA A 291 5.21 7.55 -10.68
N ILE A 292 6.00 7.36 -9.60
CA ILE A 292 6.03 8.27 -8.44
C ILE A 292 6.41 9.69 -8.88
N CYS A 293 7.53 9.86 -9.59
CA CYS A 293 8.00 11.17 -10.05
C CYS A 293 6.95 11.90 -10.90
N LYS A 294 6.23 11.19 -11.76
CA LYS A 294 5.18 11.79 -12.59
C LYS A 294 3.96 12.22 -11.77
N LEU A 295 3.52 11.36 -10.85
CA LEU A 295 2.37 11.66 -9.96
C LEU A 295 2.68 12.83 -9.03
N ASP A 296 3.89 12.90 -8.48
CA ASP A 296 4.32 13.96 -7.58
C ASP A 296 4.45 15.31 -8.31
N ALA A 297 4.89 15.28 -9.57
CA ALA A 297 4.90 16.44 -10.46
C ALA A 297 3.50 16.85 -10.99
N GLY A 298 2.42 16.18 -10.57
CA GLY A 298 1.05 16.44 -11.04
C GLY A 298 0.84 16.14 -12.53
N GLN A 299 1.66 15.28 -13.12
CA GLN A 299 1.55 14.88 -14.52
C GLN A 299 0.67 13.63 -14.69
N GLU A 300 0.11 13.48 -15.91
CA GLU A 300 -0.60 12.25 -16.27
C GLU A 300 0.35 11.06 -16.21
N ALA A 301 -0.04 10.02 -15.46
CA ALA A 301 0.80 8.86 -15.20
C ALA A 301 0.06 7.52 -15.28
N ARG A 302 -1.21 7.50 -15.72
CA ARG A 302 -2.08 6.33 -15.69
C ARG A 302 -1.43 5.08 -16.28
N ASP A 303 -0.79 5.20 -17.43
CA ASP A 303 -0.13 4.07 -18.10
C ASP A 303 1.12 3.62 -17.35
N LEU A 304 1.89 4.58 -16.83
CA LEU A 304 3.06 4.28 -16.00
C LEU A 304 2.68 3.59 -14.69
N VAL A 305 1.54 3.96 -14.09
CA VAL A 305 0.99 3.25 -12.91
C VAL A 305 0.66 1.80 -13.25
N ASN A 306 0.03 1.55 -14.40
CA ASN A 306 -0.26 0.18 -14.85
C ASN A 306 1.03 -0.61 -15.12
N VAL A 307 2.03 0.00 -15.76
CA VAL A 307 3.35 -0.61 -16.00
C VAL A 307 4.07 -0.91 -14.69
N ALA A 308 4.11 0.04 -13.76
CA ALA A 308 4.71 -0.15 -12.44
C ALA A 308 4.03 -1.29 -11.67
N LYS A 309 2.70 -1.33 -11.67
CA LYS A 309 1.96 -2.40 -10.98
C LYS A 309 2.13 -3.75 -11.67
N PHE A 310 2.19 -3.80 -13.00
CA PHE A 310 2.54 -5.02 -13.72
C PHE A 310 3.92 -5.54 -13.28
N ALA A 311 4.96 -4.70 -13.34
CA ALA A 311 6.31 -5.07 -12.93
C ALA A 311 6.36 -5.49 -11.45
N ALA A 312 5.69 -4.75 -10.56
CA ALA A 312 5.60 -5.05 -9.13
C ALA A 312 4.85 -6.35 -8.83
N SER A 313 3.91 -6.77 -9.69
CA SER A 313 3.20 -8.05 -9.52
C SER A 313 4.00 -9.21 -10.11
N ASP A 314 4.37 -9.17 -11.40
CA ASP A 314 5.04 -10.25 -12.11
C ASP A 314 6.48 -10.46 -11.62
N GLY A 315 7.25 -9.36 -11.53
CA GLY A 315 8.64 -9.41 -11.08
C GLY A 315 8.78 -9.82 -9.62
N ALA A 316 7.83 -9.41 -8.76
CA ALA A 316 7.84 -9.80 -7.36
C ALA A 316 7.45 -11.28 -7.16
N ALA A 317 6.46 -11.79 -7.90
CA ALA A 317 6.12 -13.20 -7.88
C ALA A 317 7.33 -14.06 -8.24
N TYR A 318 8.06 -13.69 -9.31
CA TYR A 318 9.30 -14.36 -9.68
C TYR A 318 10.35 -14.29 -8.58
N SER A 319 10.63 -13.09 -8.06
CA SER A 319 11.70 -12.84 -7.09
C SER A 319 11.44 -13.53 -5.75
N ALA A 320 10.20 -13.44 -5.23
CA ALA A 320 9.82 -14.11 -3.99
C ALA A 320 9.94 -15.63 -4.12
N TYR A 321 9.52 -16.20 -5.26
CA TYR A 321 9.66 -17.63 -5.53
C TYR A 321 11.13 -18.05 -5.69
N ALA A 322 11.95 -17.23 -6.32
CA ALA A 322 13.39 -17.48 -6.45
C ALA A 322 14.07 -17.49 -5.09
N CYS A 323 13.81 -16.51 -4.23
CA CYS A 323 14.35 -16.43 -2.87
C CYS A 323 13.92 -17.65 -2.03
N GLN A 324 12.65 -18.01 -2.08
CA GLN A 324 12.10 -19.19 -1.39
C GLN A 324 12.78 -20.48 -1.84
N HIS A 325 12.95 -20.67 -3.14
CA HIS A 325 13.60 -21.84 -3.71
C HIS A 325 15.08 -21.93 -3.34
N LEU A 326 15.81 -20.80 -3.33
CA LEU A 326 17.25 -20.77 -2.99
C LEU A 326 17.52 -21.05 -1.50
N HIS A 327 16.55 -20.79 -0.62
CA HIS A 327 16.63 -21.19 0.79
C HIS A 327 16.24 -22.67 1.04
N GLY A 328 15.47 -23.25 0.11
CA GLY A 328 14.91 -24.61 0.29
C GLY A 328 14.01 -24.68 1.52
N GLY A 329 14.10 -25.76 2.31
CA GLY A 329 13.27 -25.98 3.49
C GLY A 329 13.35 -24.89 4.56
N VAL A 330 14.48 -24.21 4.67
CA VAL A 330 14.65 -23.06 5.63
C VAL A 330 13.73 -21.89 5.28
N GLY A 331 13.45 -21.68 4.00
CA GLY A 331 12.60 -20.56 3.57
C GLY A 331 11.14 -20.66 4.04
N ILE A 332 10.64 -21.85 4.36
CA ILE A 332 9.28 -22.06 4.90
C ILE A 332 9.26 -22.23 6.43
N ASP A 333 10.42 -22.24 7.06
CA ASP A 333 10.54 -22.33 8.51
C ASP A 333 9.99 -21.04 9.15
N VAL A 334 9.05 -21.18 10.10
CA VAL A 334 8.44 -20.05 10.80
C VAL A 334 9.42 -19.31 11.71
N ASP A 335 10.53 -19.92 12.07
CA ASP A 335 11.59 -19.29 12.83
C ASP A 335 12.50 -18.41 11.97
N TYR A 336 12.55 -18.66 10.66
CA TYR A 336 13.31 -17.85 9.70
C TYR A 336 12.41 -16.80 9.03
N PRO A 337 12.84 -15.53 8.90
CA PRO A 337 11.93 -14.43 8.53
C PRO A 337 11.40 -14.47 7.10
N LEU A 338 12.02 -15.19 6.15
CA LEU A 338 11.72 -15.13 4.72
C LEU A 338 10.26 -15.44 4.37
N HIS A 339 9.62 -16.37 5.11
CA HIS A 339 8.23 -16.73 4.85
C HIS A 339 7.26 -15.53 4.93
N ARG A 340 7.58 -14.48 5.75
CA ARG A 340 6.77 -13.26 5.83
C ARG A 340 6.89 -12.43 4.57
N TYR A 341 8.09 -12.30 4.04
CA TYR A 341 8.33 -11.59 2.78
C TYR A 341 7.60 -12.25 1.60
N PHE A 342 7.61 -13.59 1.56
CA PHE A 342 6.84 -14.33 0.56
C PHE A 342 5.33 -14.06 0.67
N LYS A 343 4.77 -14.08 1.88
CA LYS A 343 3.35 -13.82 2.14
C LYS A 343 2.95 -12.39 1.79
N TRP A 344 3.75 -11.40 2.21
CA TRP A 344 3.52 -9.99 1.88
C TRP A 344 3.60 -9.75 0.38
N SER A 345 4.63 -10.28 -0.28
CA SER A 345 4.77 -10.19 -1.73
C SER A 345 3.53 -10.71 -2.45
N THR A 346 3.04 -11.90 -2.07
CA THR A 346 1.84 -12.50 -2.66
C THR A 346 0.59 -11.66 -2.43
N GLN A 347 0.41 -11.09 -1.24
CA GLN A 347 -0.74 -10.22 -0.94
C GLN A 347 -0.71 -8.96 -1.82
N ILE A 348 0.42 -8.26 -1.86
CA ILE A 348 0.57 -7.01 -2.64
C ILE A 348 0.43 -7.29 -4.14
N GLU A 349 0.90 -8.45 -4.65
CA GLU A 349 0.74 -8.89 -6.04
C GLU A 349 -0.72 -8.79 -6.52
N HIS A 350 -1.67 -9.19 -5.66
CA HIS A 350 -3.08 -9.28 -6.04
C HIS A 350 -3.89 -8.01 -5.73
N GLU A 351 -3.43 -7.15 -4.83
CA GLU A 351 -4.13 -5.92 -4.48
C GLU A 351 -4.17 -4.93 -5.65
N LEU A 352 -5.32 -4.24 -5.81
CA LEU A 352 -5.58 -3.24 -6.86
C LEU A 352 -5.41 -3.75 -8.31
N GLY A 353 -5.46 -5.06 -8.48
CA GLY A 353 -5.34 -5.76 -9.76
C GLY A 353 -3.95 -6.40 -9.96
N SER A 354 -3.96 -7.68 -10.33
CA SER A 354 -2.76 -8.46 -10.63
C SER A 354 -2.09 -8.03 -11.94
N ALA A 355 -0.93 -8.60 -12.26
CA ALA A 355 -0.21 -8.37 -13.52
C ALA A 355 -1.11 -8.50 -14.75
N LYS A 356 -1.96 -9.54 -14.80
CA LYS A 356 -2.91 -9.76 -15.90
C LYS A 356 -3.89 -8.61 -16.07
N VAL A 357 -4.47 -8.13 -14.98
CA VAL A 357 -5.44 -7.01 -15.00
C VAL A 357 -4.78 -5.73 -15.51
N GLN A 358 -3.52 -5.47 -15.13
CA GLN A 358 -2.79 -4.29 -15.63
C GLN A 358 -2.53 -4.36 -17.13
N LEU A 359 -2.16 -5.54 -17.64
CA LEU A 359 -1.98 -5.74 -19.09
C LEU A 359 -3.30 -5.60 -19.86
N GLU A 360 -4.41 -6.10 -19.32
CA GLU A 360 -5.75 -5.92 -19.90
C GLU A 360 -6.10 -4.43 -20.01
N ARG A 361 -5.90 -3.65 -18.95
CA ARG A 361 -6.13 -2.19 -18.95
C ARG A 361 -5.27 -1.45 -19.97
N LEU A 362 -3.98 -1.79 -20.08
CA LEU A 362 -3.10 -1.20 -21.10
C LEU A 362 -3.53 -1.61 -22.51
N GLY A 363 -3.88 -2.89 -22.72
CA GLY A 363 -4.38 -3.39 -24.00
C GLY A 363 -5.66 -2.73 -24.48
N GLU A 364 -6.62 -2.48 -23.57
CA GLU A 364 -7.86 -1.75 -23.86
C GLU A 364 -7.58 -0.32 -24.32
N ARG A 365 -6.66 0.40 -23.66
CA ARG A 365 -6.29 1.76 -24.03
C ARG A 365 -5.55 1.85 -25.37
N ILE A 366 -4.72 0.85 -25.68
CA ILE A 366 -4.09 0.73 -27.03
C ILE A 366 -5.18 0.45 -28.06
N ALA A 367 -6.09 -0.47 -27.81
CA ALA A 367 -7.15 -0.85 -28.74
C ALA A 367 -8.14 0.29 -29.01
N SER A 368 -8.42 1.14 -27.99
CA SER A 368 -9.26 2.34 -28.15
C SER A 368 -8.55 3.51 -28.83
N GLY A 369 -7.24 3.43 -29.06
CA GLY A 369 -6.43 4.50 -29.65
C GLY A 369 -6.11 5.65 -28.69
N GLU A 370 -6.35 5.47 -27.38
CA GLU A 370 -5.98 6.47 -26.36
C GLU A 370 -4.48 6.61 -26.18
N ILE A 371 -3.73 5.54 -26.41
CA ILE A 371 -2.26 5.51 -26.41
C ILE A 371 -1.74 4.81 -27.66
N ALA A 372 -0.56 5.23 -28.13
CA ALA A 372 0.11 4.55 -29.23
C ALA A 372 0.64 3.18 -28.77
N ALA A 373 0.55 2.16 -29.65
CA ALA A 373 1.29 0.93 -29.45
C ALA A 373 2.80 1.23 -29.60
N PHE A 374 3.61 0.67 -28.71
CA PHE A 374 5.07 0.83 -28.71
C PHE A 374 5.72 0.16 -29.92
#